data_c0dc0e158e2e8a283aee4df4569f4eda
#
_entry.id   c0dc0e158e2e8a283aee4df4569f4eda
#
_cell.length_a   1.000
_cell.length_b   1.000
_cell.length_c   1.000
_cell.angle_alpha   90.00
_cell.angle_beta   90.00
_cell.angle_gamma   90.00
#
_symmetry.space_group_name_H-M   'P 1'
#
loop_
_entity.id
_entity.type
_entity.pdbx_description
1 polymer ?
#
loop_
_entity_poly.entity_id
_entity_poly.type
_entity_poly.pdbx_seq_one_letter_code
_entity_poly.pdbx_strand_id
1 'polypeptide(L)'
;HLGSGSARASVISDDGAWIGGWDAASNGSRRAALWDASLNEQLILVSGSNPSGAGEINGISSDGAYAVGSEGSGAFIWNQTSGATNLGQIPGGGTFDNTLLLCVDQAGQIAGGTFGFGPFGGAIIWTPAHGYRFLDDVLTGLGIDVSAWEPVAVTAISDDGKTLIGHARTAGSFSTSVFVAVLDGNSVGTDYCNSAVANSSGSPGSMSGEGSSLASANNLELQASDLPPGKFAFFLNSAAPGFIPNPGGSQGHLCLSGAIGRHNAQIGMVDPAGVFAISVDLTNLPRPTGNVSVLAGETWFFQCWYRDTNPGTTSNFTNGLEILFQ
;
A
#
# COMPACT_ATOMS: atom_id res chain seq x y z
N HIS A 1 12.55 25.60 -21.67
CA HIS A 1 11.98 26.89 -21.25
C HIS A 1 11.17 27.49 -22.41
N LEU A 2 9.84 27.43 -22.29
CA LEU A 2 8.91 27.86 -23.37
C LEU A 2 8.53 29.34 -23.29
N GLY A 3 8.79 30.00 -22.16
CA GLY A 3 8.42 31.39 -21.92
C GLY A 3 9.60 32.32 -21.68
N SER A 4 9.31 33.63 -21.54
CA SER A 4 10.28 34.65 -21.13
C SER A 4 10.39 34.77 -19.60
N GLY A 5 9.70 33.91 -18.85
CA GLY A 5 9.61 33.94 -17.40
C GLY A 5 10.69 33.11 -16.69
N SER A 6 10.48 32.89 -15.39
CA SER A 6 11.32 32.01 -14.57
C SER A 6 10.90 30.57 -14.72
N ALA A 7 11.86 29.64 -14.54
CA ALA A 7 11.64 28.21 -14.46
C ALA A 7 12.48 27.63 -13.33
N ARG A 8 12.11 26.45 -12.83
CA ARG A 8 12.86 25.70 -11.81
C ARG A 8 12.79 24.20 -12.09
N ALA A 9 13.92 23.54 -12.14
CA ALA A 9 14.04 22.10 -12.00
C ALA A 9 14.12 21.76 -10.51
N SER A 10 13.30 20.84 -10.05
CA SER A 10 13.16 20.48 -8.62
C SER A 10 13.56 19.04 -8.35
N VAL A 11 13.30 18.13 -9.30
CA VAL A 11 13.52 16.68 -9.16
C VAL A 11 14.02 16.08 -10.47
N ILE A 12 14.68 14.92 -10.36
CA ILE A 12 15.18 14.15 -11.50
C ILE A 12 14.93 12.66 -11.22
N SER A 13 14.59 11.89 -12.26
CA SER A 13 14.53 10.42 -12.16
C SER A 13 15.93 9.82 -11.98
N ASP A 14 16.02 8.62 -11.37
CA ASP A 14 17.31 7.99 -11.08
C ASP A 14 18.12 7.65 -12.33
N ASP A 15 17.44 7.36 -13.44
CA ASP A 15 18.04 7.11 -14.75
C ASP A 15 18.46 8.41 -15.49
N GLY A 16 18.10 9.59 -14.94
CA GLY A 16 18.36 10.89 -15.51
C GLY A 16 17.56 11.20 -16.78
N ALA A 17 16.57 10.38 -17.13
CA ALA A 17 15.77 10.54 -18.34
C ALA A 17 14.70 11.63 -18.22
N TRP A 18 14.27 11.94 -17.00
CA TRP A 18 13.21 12.90 -16.72
C TRP A 18 13.60 13.90 -15.64
N ILE A 19 13.26 15.15 -15.88
CA ILE A 19 13.42 16.24 -14.91
C ILE A 19 12.05 16.84 -14.67
N GLY A 20 11.68 17.03 -13.40
CA GLY A 20 10.43 17.65 -12.98
C GLY A 20 10.65 19.00 -12.30
N GLY A 21 9.65 19.87 -12.39
CA GLY A 21 9.68 21.17 -11.75
C GLY A 21 8.52 22.05 -12.23
N TRP A 22 8.82 23.31 -12.58
CA TRP A 22 7.84 24.22 -13.15
C TRP A 22 8.45 25.20 -14.16
N ASP A 23 7.66 25.65 -15.10
CA ASP A 23 7.98 26.78 -15.98
C ASP A 23 6.80 27.77 -16.05
N ALA A 24 7.11 28.99 -16.46
CA ALA A 24 6.11 30.00 -16.75
C ALA A 24 5.44 29.69 -18.10
N ALA A 25 4.12 29.49 -18.09
CA ALA A 25 3.35 29.43 -19.32
C ALA A 25 3.36 30.80 -20.04
N SER A 26 2.89 30.82 -21.28
CA SER A 26 2.88 32.03 -22.13
C SER A 26 2.13 33.24 -21.50
N ASN A 27 1.20 32.97 -20.58
CA ASN A 27 0.48 34.01 -19.82
C ASN A 27 1.19 34.40 -18.50
N GLY A 28 2.40 33.89 -18.25
CA GLY A 28 3.17 34.14 -17.03
C GLY A 28 2.76 33.30 -15.81
N SER A 29 1.74 32.42 -15.92
CA SER A 29 1.35 31.54 -14.82
C SER A 29 2.38 30.43 -14.64
N ARG A 30 2.74 30.14 -13.39
CA ARG A 30 3.59 29.01 -13.03
C ARG A 30 2.85 27.70 -13.29
N ARG A 31 3.46 26.77 -14.03
CA ARG A 31 2.89 25.48 -14.37
C ARG A 31 3.85 24.35 -14.06
N ALA A 32 3.34 23.23 -13.62
CA ALA A 32 4.11 22.00 -13.51
C ALA A 32 4.69 21.64 -14.89
N ALA A 33 5.95 21.28 -14.92
CA ALA A 33 6.69 20.99 -16.16
C ALA A 33 7.56 19.74 -16.00
N LEU A 34 7.60 18.94 -17.05
CA LEU A 34 8.54 17.83 -17.23
C LEU A 34 9.43 18.11 -18.43
N TRP A 35 10.70 17.74 -18.33
CA TRP A 35 11.67 17.76 -19.42
C TRP A 35 12.24 16.36 -19.61
N ASP A 36 12.31 15.90 -20.84
CA ASP A 36 13.00 14.65 -21.20
C ASP A 36 14.53 14.85 -21.26
N ALA A 37 15.28 13.78 -21.48
CA ALA A 37 16.76 13.81 -21.60
C ALA A 37 17.27 14.68 -22.77
N SER A 38 16.41 15.00 -23.74
CA SER A 38 16.71 15.93 -24.83
C SER A 38 16.31 17.37 -24.51
N LEU A 39 15.84 17.61 -23.28
CA LEU A 39 15.30 18.89 -22.78
C LEU A 39 14.04 19.37 -23.52
N ASN A 40 13.31 18.45 -24.15
CA ASN A 40 11.97 18.77 -24.64
C ASN A 40 11.05 18.95 -23.44
N GLU A 41 10.35 20.08 -23.42
CA GLU A 41 9.46 20.46 -22.32
C GLU A 41 8.04 20.04 -22.58
N GLN A 42 7.39 19.51 -21.54
CA GLN A 42 5.96 19.26 -21.47
C GLN A 42 5.37 19.97 -20.26
N LEU A 43 4.51 20.98 -20.49
CA LEU A 43 3.72 21.56 -19.42
C LEU A 43 2.57 20.60 -19.03
N ILE A 44 2.42 20.36 -17.74
CA ILE A 44 1.39 19.47 -17.21
C ILE A 44 0.13 20.30 -16.97
N LEU A 45 -0.96 19.89 -17.63
CA LEU A 45 -2.28 20.50 -17.47
C LEU A 45 -3.15 19.57 -16.62
N VAL A 46 -3.48 20.03 -15.42
CA VAL A 46 -4.35 19.26 -14.50
C VAL A 46 -5.80 19.64 -14.75
N SER A 47 -6.60 18.70 -15.20
CA SER A 47 -8.02 18.94 -15.50
C SER A 47 -8.80 19.31 -14.23
N GLY A 48 -9.65 20.34 -14.31
CA GLY A 48 -10.47 20.81 -13.19
C GLY A 48 -9.72 21.63 -12.13
N SER A 49 -8.43 21.91 -12.33
CA SER A 49 -7.68 22.83 -11.46
C SER A 49 -7.97 24.30 -11.79
N ASN A 50 -7.63 25.17 -10.84
CA ASN A 50 -7.70 26.60 -11.06
C ASN A 50 -6.64 27.03 -12.09
N PRO A 51 -7.00 27.56 -13.28
CA PRO A 51 -6.03 27.94 -14.31
C PRO A 51 -5.08 29.06 -13.89
N SER A 52 -5.35 29.75 -12.78
CA SER A 52 -4.47 30.76 -12.18
C SER A 52 -3.63 30.21 -11.02
N GLY A 53 -3.84 28.95 -10.64
CA GLY A 53 -3.07 28.28 -9.58
C GLY A 53 -1.62 28.04 -10.00
N ALA A 54 -0.69 28.22 -9.07
CA ALA A 54 0.71 27.83 -9.31
C ALA A 54 0.84 26.32 -9.25
N GLY A 55 1.49 25.73 -10.27
CA GLY A 55 1.75 24.29 -10.37
C GLY A 55 3.25 23.95 -10.33
N GLU A 56 3.59 22.81 -9.78
CA GLU A 56 4.95 22.28 -9.75
C GLU A 56 4.95 20.75 -9.63
N ILE A 57 5.89 20.08 -10.30
CA ILE A 57 6.30 18.71 -10.00
C ILE A 57 7.24 18.75 -8.80
N ASN A 58 6.92 18.01 -7.74
CA ASN A 58 7.70 17.94 -6.51
C ASN A 58 8.38 16.57 -6.32
N GLY A 59 7.86 15.52 -6.96
CA GLY A 59 8.40 14.16 -6.90
C GLY A 59 8.24 13.42 -8.22
N ILE A 60 9.14 12.50 -8.47
CA ILE A 60 9.14 11.64 -9.66
C ILE A 60 9.60 10.24 -9.25
N SER A 61 9.03 9.18 -9.85
CA SER A 61 9.49 7.80 -9.65
C SER A 61 10.88 7.59 -10.27
N SER A 62 11.61 6.57 -9.80
CA SER A 62 12.99 6.28 -10.24
C SER A 62 13.12 6.16 -11.75
N ASP A 63 12.13 5.60 -12.45
CA ASP A 63 12.09 5.44 -13.91
C ASP A 63 11.37 6.57 -14.65
N GLY A 64 10.87 7.59 -13.93
CA GLY A 64 10.12 8.70 -14.50
C GLY A 64 8.72 8.34 -15.03
N ALA A 65 8.22 7.13 -14.76
CA ALA A 65 6.90 6.70 -15.22
C ALA A 65 5.75 7.45 -14.53
N TYR A 66 5.98 7.87 -13.29
CA TYR A 66 5.04 8.65 -12.48
C TYR A 66 5.69 9.93 -11.96
N ALA A 67 4.89 10.98 -11.87
CA ALA A 67 5.28 12.23 -11.23
C ALA A 67 4.12 12.73 -10.36
N VAL A 68 4.46 13.39 -9.26
CA VAL A 68 3.48 13.98 -8.35
C VAL A 68 3.83 15.45 -8.09
N GLY A 69 2.80 16.19 -7.75
CA GLY A 69 3.00 17.61 -7.50
C GLY A 69 1.77 18.29 -6.96
N SER A 70 1.77 19.60 -7.08
CA SER A 70 0.66 20.45 -6.66
C SER A 70 0.24 21.41 -7.77
N GLU A 71 -1.04 21.79 -7.79
CA GLU A 71 -1.56 22.88 -8.59
C GLU A 71 -2.65 23.63 -7.81
N GLY A 72 -2.45 24.91 -7.57
CA GLY A 72 -3.27 25.67 -6.63
C GLY A 72 -3.11 25.13 -5.21
N SER A 73 -4.23 24.79 -4.57
CA SER A 73 -4.26 24.21 -3.22
C SER A 73 -4.34 22.69 -3.19
N GLY A 74 -4.49 22.04 -4.35
CA GLY A 74 -4.60 20.59 -4.48
C GLY A 74 -3.36 19.92 -5.05
N ALA A 75 -3.34 18.59 -5.00
CA ALA A 75 -2.27 17.79 -5.57
C ALA A 75 -2.75 16.99 -6.79
N PHE A 76 -1.80 16.48 -7.55
CA PHE A 76 -2.04 15.62 -8.71
C PHE A 76 -1.00 14.50 -8.79
N ILE A 77 -1.36 13.45 -9.52
CA ILE A 77 -0.44 12.43 -10.01
C ILE A 77 -0.48 12.43 -11.55
N TRP A 78 0.67 12.25 -12.17
CA TRP A 78 0.82 12.17 -13.60
C TRP A 78 1.51 10.87 -13.99
N ASN A 79 1.12 10.32 -15.13
CA ASN A 79 1.88 9.29 -15.84
C ASN A 79 1.78 9.48 -17.35
N GLN A 80 2.70 8.85 -18.09
CA GLN A 80 2.81 9.02 -19.54
C GLN A 80 1.56 8.58 -20.32
N THR A 81 0.79 7.61 -19.81
CA THR A 81 -0.35 7.00 -20.52
C THR A 81 -1.62 7.82 -20.35
N SER A 82 -1.94 8.21 -19.12
CA SER A 82 -3.21 8.89 -18.78
C SER A 82 -3.07 10.40 -18.59
N GLY A 83 -1.83 10.93 -18.56
CA GLY A 83 -1.58 12.34 -18.22
C GLY A 83 -1.79 12.62 -16.73
N ALA A 84 -2.17 13.86 -16.40
CA ALA A 84 -2.37 14.29 -15.03
C ALA A 84 -3.79 13.97 -14.53
N THR A 85 -3.86 13.32 -13.39
CA THR A 85 -5.08 13.09 -12.62
C THR A 85 -5.11 14.04 -11.43
N ASN A 86 -6.15 14.88 -11.37
CA ASN A 86 -6.37 15.79 -10.24
C ASN A 86 -6.85 14.98 -9.02
N LEU A 87 -6.10 15.04 -7.94
CA LEU A 87 -6.43 14.38 -6.67
C LEU A 87 -7.13 15.34 -5.69
N GLY A 88 -7.13 16.67 -6.01
CA GLY A 88 -7.72 17.69 -5.17
C GLY A 88 -6.98 17.92 -3.86
N GLN A 89 -7.68 18.48 -2.90
CA GLN A 89 -7.23 18.64 -1.51
C GLN A 89 -7.64 17.44 -0.67
N ILE A 90 -6.92 17.23 0.44
CA ILE A 90 -7.37 16.27 1.46
C ILE A 90 -8.76 16.68 1.98
N PRO A 91 -9.70 15.75 2.16
CA PRO A 91 -11.03 16.07 2.69
C PRO A 91 -10.96 16.76 4.06
N GLY A 92 -11.73 17.83 4.22
CA GLY A 92 -11.77 18.62 5.46
C GLY A 92 -10.74 19.74 5.55
N GLY A 93 -9.87 19.91 4.54
CA GLY A 93 -8.94 21.02 4.45
C GLY A 93 -9.64 22.39 4.28
N GLY A 94 -9.09 23.42 4.89
CA GLY A 94 -9.58 24.80 4.76
C GLY A 94 -9.10 25.48 3.47
N THR A 95 -9.64 26.63 3.18
CA THR A 95 -9.36 27.41 1.94
C THR A 95 -7.88 27.80 1.79
N PHE A 96 -7.14 27.87 2.89
CA PHE A 96 -5.73 28.27 2.91
C PHE A 96 -4.77 27.07 3.11
N ASP A 97 -5.31 25.86 3.28
CA ASP A 97 -4.50 24.67 3.45
C ASP A 97 -4.09 24.13 2.08
N ASN A 98 -2.83 23.77 1.95
CA ASN A 98 -2.29 23.19 0.74
C ASN A 98 -2.07 21.69 0.94
N THR A 99 -2.44 20.90 -0.07
CA THR A 99 -2.09 19.50 -0.17
C THR A 99 -0.94 19.37 -1.18
N LEU A 100 0.22 18.96 -0.71
CA LEU A 100 1.43 18.82 -1.52
C LEU A 100 1.87 17.36 -1.50
N LEU A 101 1.95 16.71 -2.67
CA LEU A 101 2.66 15.45 -2.82
C LEU A 101 4.11 15.72 -3.21
N LEU A 102 5.05 15.07 -2.52
CA LEU A 102 6.49 15.32 -2.60
C LEU A 102 7.26 14.12 -3.15
N CYS A 103 6.72 12.93 -3.06
CA CYS A 103 7.35 11.69 -3.53
C CYS A 103 6.29 10.67 -3.95
N VAL A 104 6.69 9.71 -4.77
CA VAL A 104 5.85 8.63 -5.29
C VAL A 104 6.71 7.39 -5.48
N ASP A 105 6.14 6.20 -5.22
CA ASP A 105 6.79 4.91 -5.47
C ASP A 105 6.89 4.60 -6.96
N GLN A 106 7.64 3.56 -7.31
CA GLN A 106 7.87 3.15 -8.69
C GLN A 106 6.59 2.75 -9.45
N ALA A 107 5.60 2.22 -8.75
CA ALA A 107 4.35 1.74 -9.33
C ALA A 107 3.22 2.80 -9.35
N GLY A 108 3.43 3.99 -8.77
CA GLY A 108 2.39 5.01 -8.61
C GLY A 108 1.26 4.60 -7.68
N GLN A 109 1.51 3.63 -6.78
CA GLN A 109 0.51 3.08 -5.86
C GLN A 109 0.49 3.79 -4.52
N ILE A 110 1.58 4.46 -4.15
CA ILE A 110 1.64 5.27 -2.95
C ILE A 110 2.42 6.55 -3.21
N ALA A 111 1.86 7.67 -2.79
CA ALA A 111 2.51 8.96 -2.82
C ALA A 111 2.51 9.59 -1.42
N GLY A 112 3.61 10.21 -1.07
CA GLY A 112 3.80 10.87 0.21
C GLY A 112 3.91 12.38 0.09
N GLY A 113 3.56 13.10 1.16
CA GLY A 113 3.62 14.55 1.13
C GLY A 113 3.26 15.21 2.46
N THR A 114 2.76 16.42 2.36
CA THR A 114 2.35 17.24 3.52
C THR A 114 1.03 17.95 3.24
N PHE A 115 0.30 18.21 4.31
CA PHE A 115 -0.91 19.01 4.33
C PHE A 115 -0.74 20.18 5.29
N GLY A 116 -1.25 21.37 4.92
CA GLY A 116 -1.19 22.57 5.74
C GLY A 116 0.03 23.44 5.45
N PHE A 117 0.38 24.33 6.38
CA PHE A 117 1.40 25.36 6.16
C PHE A 117 2.55 25.21 7.18
N GLY A 118 3.76 24.96 6.68
CA GLY A 118 4.98 24.97 7.49
C GLY A 118 4.93 23.99 8.67
N PRO A 119 5.31 24.44 9.89
CA PRO A 119 5.37 23.54 11.05
C PRO A 119 3.99 23.10 11.58
N PHE A 120 2.90 23.63 11.04
CA PHE A 120 1.53 23.24 11.40
C PHE A 120 0.94 22.20 10.42
N GLY A 121 1.74 21.73 9.47
CA GLY A 121 1.34 20.69 8.54
C GLY A 121 1.32 19.29 9.18
N GLY A 122 0.61 18.37 8.56
CA GLY A 122 0.62 16.94 8.85
C GLY A 122 1.18 16.14 7.67
N ALA A 123 1.95 15.09 7.96
CA ALA A 123 2.38 14.16 6.93
C ALA A 123 1.19 13.39 6.38
N ILE A 124 1.11 13.29 5.07
CA ILE A 124 0.03 12.57 4.37
C ILE A 124 0.60 11.51 3.45
N ILE A 125 -0.18 10.47 3.24
CA ILE A 125 -0.01 9.53 2.13
C ILE A 125 -1.30 9.45 1.32
N TRP A 126 -1.15 9.17 0.05
CA TRP A 126 -2.24 8.92 -0.88
C TRP A 126 -2.05 7.57 -1.56
N THR A 127 -3.14 6.81 -1.69
CA THR A 127 -3.17 5.57 -2.46
C THR A 127 -4.44 5.52 -3.32
N PRO A 128 -4.44 4.83 -4.47
CA PRO A 128 -5.66 4.69 -5.29
C PRO A 128 -6.84 4.06 -4.54
N ALA A 129 -6.55 3.13 -3.63
CA ALA A 129 -7.58 2.39 -2.89
C ALA A 129 -8.24 3.22 -1.78
N HIS A 130 -7.49 4.12 -1.12
CA HIS A 130 -7.98 4.80 0.08
C HIS A 130 -8.03 6.33 -0.04
N GLY A 131 -7.47 6.92 -1.11
CA GLY A 131 -7.29 8.36 -1.20
C GLY A 131 -6.27 8.88 -0.18
N TYR A 132 -6.47 10.11 0.29
CA TYR A 132 -5.60 10.72 1.29
C TYR A 132 -5.85 10.20 2.69
N ARG A 133 -4.78 9.96 3.43
CA ARG A 133 -4.78 9.63 4.87
C ARG A 133 -3.63 10.36 5.56
N PHE A 134 -3.84 10.77 6.80
CA PHE A 134 -2.73 11.23 7.62
C PHE A 134 -1.83 10.06 8.01
N LEU A 135 -0.53 10.28 8.03
CA LEU A 135 0.45 9.22 8.33
C LEU A 135 0.34 8.74 9.77
N ASP A 136 0.02 9.62 10.72
CA ASP A 136 -0.20 9.25 12.12
C ASP A 136 -1.40 8.31 12.30
N ASP A 137 -2.50 8.54 11.58
CA ASP A 137 -3.65 7.61 11.55
C ASP A 137 -3.26 6.25 11.01
N VAL A 138 -2.45 6.22 9.93
CA VAL A 138 -1.97 4.96 9.33
C VAL A 138 -1.07 4.22 10.29
N LEU A 139 -0.09 4.88 10.90
CA LEU A 139 0.84 4.27 11.85
C LEU A 139 0.13 3.79 13.12
N THR A 140 -0.83 4.58 13.63
CA THR A 140 -1.66 4.17 14.77
C THR A 140 -2.51 2.94 14.41
N GLY A 141 -3.08 2.89 13.20
CA GLY A 141 -3.81 1.72 12.70
C GLY A 141 -2.93 0.47 12.57
N LEU A 142 -1.63 0.63 12.40
CA LEU A 142 -0.62 -0.43 12.42
C LEU A 142 -0.12 -0.76 13.84
N GLY A 143 -0.69 -0.15 14.89
CA GLY A 143 -0.30 -0.37 16.29
C GLY A 143 0.97 0.36 16.72
N ILE A 144 1.46 1.32 15.93
CA ILE A 144 2.63 2.13 16.25
C ILE A 144 2.19 3.33 17.10
N ASP A 145 2.77 3.47 18.29
CA ASP A 145 2.53 4.64 19.14
C ASP A 145 3.29 5.86 18.62
N VAL A 146 2.54 6.83 18.12
CA VAL A 146 3.06 8.11 17.63
C VAL A 146 2.74 9.27 18.57
N SER A 147 2.25 9.02 19.78
CA SER A 147 1.79 10.07 20.72
C SER A 147 2.90 11.03 21.16
N ALA A 148 4.16 10.61 21.10
CA ALA A 148 5.31 11.43 21.46
C ALA A 148 5.84 12.32 20.35
N TRP A 149 5.34 12.17 19.10
CA TRP A 149 5.84 12.87 17.92
C TRP A 149 4.73 13.06 16.88
N GLU A 150 4.85 14.10 16.09
CA GLU A 150 3.88 14.48 15.06
C GLU A 150 4.57 14.45 13.71
N PRO A 151 4.22 13.51 12.80
CA PRO A 151 4.72 13.51 11.44
C PRO A 151 4.26 14.80 10.70
N VAL A 152 5.20 15.51 10.07
CA VAL A 152 4.92 16.79 9.40
C VAL A 152 4.89 16.64 7.88
N ALA A 153 5.82 15.88 7.33
CA ALA A 153 5.89 15.63 5.89
C ALA A 153 6.57 14.30 5.59
N VAL A 154 6.09 13.59 4.57
CA VAL A 154 6.81 12.52 3.89
C VAL A 154 7.58 13.15 2.75
N THR A 155 8.91 12.99 2.72
CA THR A 155 9.80 13.65 1.74
C THR A 155 10.41 12.70 0.72
N ALA A 156 10.47 11.41 1.05
CA ALA A 156 10.85 10.38 0.08
C ALA A 156 10.20 9.04 0.43
N ILE A 157 10.12 8.17 -0.56
CA ILE A 157 9.56 6.82 -0.49
C ILE A 157 10.45 5.89 -1.31
N SER A 158 10.61 4.64 -0.85
CA SER A 158 11.29 3.59 -1.61
C SER A 158 10.51 3.18 -2.84
N ASP A 159 11.18 2.60 -3.83
CA ASP A 159 10.58 2.15 -5.10
C ASP A 159 9.44 1.15 -4.89
N ASP A 160 9.54 0.29 -3.88
CA ASP A 160 8.52 -0.69 -3.50
C ASP A 160 7.38 -0.10 -2.66
N GLY A 161 7.41 1.21 -2.37
CA GLY A 161 6.39 1.93 -1.60
C GLY A 161 6.38 1.64 -0.10
N LYS A 162 7.31 0.83 0.41
CA LYS A 162 7.24 0.30 1.77
C LYS A 162 7.97 1.15 2.81
N THR A 163 9.03 1.86 2.43
CA THR A 163 9.79 2.70 3.34
C THR A 163 9.56 4.17 3.05
N LEU A 164 9.09 4.89 4.06
CA LEU A 164 8.89 6.34 4.02
C LEU A 164 9.93 7.02 4.91
N ILE A 165 10.44 8.14 4.45
CA ILE A 165 11.24 9.05 5.29
C ILE A 165 10.65 10.45 5.26
N GLY A 166 10.87 11.19 6.33
CA GLY A 166 10.34 12.55 6.40
C GLY A 166 10.71 13.29 7.67
N HIS A 167 9.97 14.36 7.91
CA HIS A 167 10.14 15.22 9.07
C HIS A 167 9.01 14.98 10.08
N ALA A 168 9.38 14.93 11.35
CA ALA A 168 8.46 14.94 12.47
C ALA A 168 8.87 16.02 13.46
N ARG A 169 7.99 16.38 14.37
CA ARG A 169 8.30 17.20 15.54
C ARG A 169 7.91 16.44 16.79
N THR A 170 8.56 16.75 17.89
CA THR A 170 8.14 16.28 19.21
C THR A 170 6.79 16.93 19.54
N ALA A 171 5.83 16.16 20.02
CA ALA A 171 4.51 16.66 20.40
C ALA A 171 4.63 17.84 21.38
N GLY A 172 3.96 18.94 21.05
CA GLY A 172 4.00 20.19 21.81
C GLY A 172 5.30 21.00 21.69
N SER A 173 6.21 20.68 20.77
CA SER A 173 7.47 21.39 20.51
C SER A 173 7.57 21.81 19.04
N PHE A 174 8.39 22.83 18.76
CA PHE A 174 8.77 23.22 17.40
C PHE A 174 10.08 22.56 16.93
N SER A 175 10.70 21.72 17.77
CA SER A 175 11.90 20.99 17.38
C SER A 175 11.54 19.93 16.31
N THR A 176 12.23 19.98 15.17
CA THR A 176 12.08 19.01 14.10
C THR A 176 13.08 17.88 14.25
N SER A 177 12.63 16.68 13.94
CA SER A 177 13.41 15.45 13.85
C SER A 177 13.14 14.79 12.50
N VAL A 178 13.92 13.79 12.15
CA VAL A 178 13.64 12.92 11.00
C VAL A 178 12.96 11.65 11.49
N PHE A 179 12.14 11.05 10.63
CA PHE A 179 11.60 9.72 10.86
C PHE A 179 11.90 8.79 9.67
N VAL A 180 11.95 7.51 9.96
CA VAL A 180 11.84 6.42 8.99
C VAL A 180 10.65 5.59 9.41
N ALA A 181 9.67 5.45 8.53
CA ALA A 181 8.51 4.58 8.73
C ALA A 181 8.57 3.46 7.69
N VAL A 182 8.49 2.23 8.14
CA VAL A 182 8.39 1.07 7.28
C VAL A 182 6.93 0.66 7.25
N LEU A 183 6.31 0.80 6.08
CA LEU A 183 4.93 0.38 5.80
C LEU A 183 4.92 -1.06 5.24
N ASP A 184 5.95 -1.82 5.43
CA ASP A 184 5.80 -3.26 5.28
C ASP A 184 4.56 -3.60 6.06
N GLY A 185 3.49 -3.95 5.35
CA GLY A 185 2.28 -4.38 6.00
C GLY A 185 2.75 -5.26 7.13
N ASN A 186 2.45 -4.91 8.39
CA ASN A 186 3.00 -5.64 9.51
C ASN A 186 2.76 -7.09 9.19
N SER A 187 3.81 -7.77 8.72
CA SER A 187 3.73 -9.20 8.50
C SER A 187 3.36 -9.76 9.86
N VAL A 188 2.10 -10.04 10.03
CA VAL A 188 1.60 -10.58 11.29
C VAL A 188 1.62 -12.09 11.19
N GLY A 189 2.11 -12.67 12.26
CA GLY A 189 2.16 -14.12 12.41
C GLY A 189 3.53 -14.71 12.09
N THR A 190 3.60 -15.98 12.32
CA THR A 190 4.79 -16.84 12.12
C THR A 190 4.41 -18.01 11.25
N ASP A 191 5.21 -18.27 10.24
CA ASP A 191 5.05 -19.44 9.37
C ASP A 191 5.28 -20.72 10.15
N TYR A 192 4.40 -21.68 9.96
CA TYR A 192 4.57 -23.04 10.50
C TYR A 192 4.18 -24.10 9.46
N CYS A 193 4.40 -25.36 9.78
CA CYS A 193 4.05 -26.45 8.87
C CYS A 193 4.77 -26.35 7.50
N ASN A 194 6.01 -25.90 7.53
CA ASN A 194 6.90 -25.89 6.38
C ASN A 194 7.41 -27.34 6.11
N SER A 195 7.52 -27.82 4.91
CA SER A 195 7.39 -27.18 3.61
C SER A 195 6.08 -27.62 2.94
N ALA A 196 5.36 -26.65 2.35
CA ALA A 196 4.21 -26.95 1.51
C ALA A 196 4.66 -27.76 0.27
N VAL A 197 3.76 -28.58 -0.27
CA VAL A 197 4.04 -29.41 -1.45
C VAL A 197 3.96 -28.55 -2.71
N ALA A 198 4.93 -28.70 -3.62
CA ALA A 198 4.94 -27.99 -4.89
C ALA A 198 3.65 -28.24 -5.68
N ASN A 199 3.10 -27.20 -6.28
CA ASN A 199 1.90 -27.22 -7.10
C ASN A 199 2.23 -27.26 -8.60
N SER A 200 1.24 -27.15 -9.46
CA SER A 200 1.42 -27.18 -10.91
C SER A 200 2.19 -25.98 -11.49
N SER A 201 2.44 -24.92 -10.72
CA SER A 201 3.34 -23.82 -11.12
C SER A 201 4.82 -24.16 -10.92
N GLY A 202 5.12 -25.26 -10.21
CA GLY A 202 6.49 -25.71 -9.88
C GLY A 202 6.99 -25.22 -8.52
N SER A 203 6.26 -24.35 -7.83
CA SER A 203 6.58 -23.83 -6.49
C SER A 203 5.58 -24.31 -5.44
N PRO A 204 5.95 -24.43 -4.17
CA PRO A 204 4.98 -24.56 -3.09
C PRO A 204 4.21 -23.24 -2.90
N GLY A 205 2.90 -23.33 -2.69
CA GLY A 205 2.12 -22.14 -2.30
C GLY A 205 2.55 -21.65 -0.92
N SER A 206 2.71 -20.33 -0.77
CA SER A 206 3.07 -19.66 0.49
C SER A 206 1.91 -18.83 1.03
N MET A 207 1.91 -18.58 2.34
CA MET A 207 0.90 -17.78 3.02
C MET A 207 1.55 -16.69 3.86
N SER A 208 0.96 -15.51 3.87
CA SER A 208 1.34 -14.39 4.72
C SER A 208 0.09 -13.71 5.30
N GLY A 209 0.28 -12.97 6.38
CA GLY A 209 -0.71 -12.06 6.95
C GLY A 209 -0.15 -10.65 6.99
N GLU A 210 -0.97 -9.67 6.68
CA GLU A 210 -0.65 -8.25 6.76
C GLU A 210 -1.68 -7.55 7.65
N GLY A 211 -1.26 -6.49 8.33
CA GLY A 211 -2.11 -5.71 9.22
C GLY A 211 -1.57 -5.64 10.64
N SER A 212 -2.44 -5.58 11.62
CA SER A 212 -2.10 -5.49 13.04
C SER A 212 -2.42 -6.79 13.77
N SER A 213 -1.57 -7.19 14.70
CA SER A 213 -1.88 -8.24 15.68
C SER A 213 -2.88 -7.79 16.77
N LEU A 214 -3.22 -6.49 16.84
CA LEU A 214 -4.28 -6.00 17.71
C LEU A 214 -5.64 -6.45 17.17
N ALA A 215 -6.35 -7.33 17.88
CA ALA A 215 -7.66 -7.81 17.48
C ALA A 215 -8.67 -6.66 17.24
N SER A 216 -8.57 -5.59 18.05
CA SER A 216 -9.42 -4.40 17.95
C SER A 216 -9.19 -3.56 16.69
N ALA A 217 -8.03 -3.68 16.03
CA ALA A 217 -7.76 -2.97 14.78
C ALA A 217 -8.57 -3.52 13.61
N ASN A 218 -8.95 -4.80 13.65
CA ASN A 218 -9.79 -5.49 12.66
C ASN A 218 -9.36 -5.22 11.20
N ASN A 219 -8.06 -5.24 10.93
CA ASN A 219 -7.46 -4.88 9.64
C ASN A 219 -6.55 -5.98 9.07
N LEU A 220 -6.76 -7.25 9.49
CA LEU A 220 -5.99 -8.38 8.99
C LEU A 220 -6.33 -8.65 7.52
N GLU A 221 -5.31 -8.70 6.69
CA GLU A 221 -5.36 -9.22 5.33
C GLU A 221 -4.55 -10.53 5.25
N LEU A 222 -5.15 -11.58 4.73
CA LEU A 222 -4.49 -12.85 4.44
C LEU A 222 -4.18 -12.91 2.95
N GLN A 223 -2.93 -13.26 2.62
CA GLN A 223 -2.49 -13.44 1.25
C GLN A 223 -1.87 -14.82 1.07
N ALA A 224 -2.20 -15.47 -0.04
CA ALA A 224 -1.56 -16.69 -0.51
C ALA A 224 -0.90 -16.40 -1.86
N SER A 225 0.37 -16.77 -2.03
CA SER A 225 1.20 -16.50 -3.21
C SER A 225 1.75 -17.81 -3.80
N ASP A 226 2.36 -17.71 -4.98
CA ASP A 226 2.88 -18.83 -5.75
C ASP A 226 1.83 -19.91 -6.09
N LEU A 227 0.57 -19.50 -6.20
CA LEU A 227 -0.54 -20.37 -6.56
C LEU A 227 -0.73 -20.46 -8.08
N PRO A 228 -1.29 -21.57 -8.60
CA PRO A 228 -1.61 -21.69 -10.02
C PRO A 228 -2.68 -20.66 -10.44
N PRO A 229 -2.39 -19.74 -11.38
CA PRO A 229 -3.33 -18.72 -11.81
C PRO A 229 -4.67 -19.28 -12.34
N GLY A 230 -5.76 -18.56 -12.09
CA GLY A 230 -7.09 -18.92 -12.54
C GLY A 230 -7.72 -20.12 -11.83
N LYS A 231 -7.15 -20.58 -10.75
CA LYS A 231 -7.72 -21.65 -9.90
C LYS A 231 -8.51 -21.05 -8.75
N PHE A 232 -9.53 -21.77 -8.28
CA PHE A 232 -10.28 -21.37 -7.08
C PHE A 232 -9.48 -21.61 -5.82
N ALA A 233 -9.55 -20.67 -4.90
CA ALA A 233 -8.93 -20.73 -3.58
C ALA A 233 -9.88 -20.20 -2.50
N PHE A 234 -9.65 -20.60 -1.25
CA PHE A 234 -10.27 -20.02 -0.07
C PHE A 234 -9.41 -20.25 1.18
N PHE A 235 -9.56 -19.37 2.14
CA PHE A 235 -8.84 -19.48 3.41
C PHE A 235 -9.61 -20.32 4.43
N LEU A 236 -8.83 -20.95 5.28
CA LEU A 236 -9.25 -21.74 6.44
C LEU A 236 -8.67 -21.12 7.71
N ASN A 237 -9.37 -21.27 8.82
CA ASN A 237 -8.89 -20.84 10.13
C ASN A 237 -9.21 -21.88 11.21
N SER A 238 -8.42 -21.91 12.26
CA SER A 238 -8.66 -22.71 13.46
C SER A 238 -7.97 -22.11 14.68
N ALA A 239 -8.44 -22.43 15.87
CA ALA A 239 -7.75 -22.14 17.13
C ALA A 239 -6.71 -23.20 17.53
N ALA A 240 -6.47 -24.21 16.68
CA ALA A 240 -5.52 -25.27 16.95
C ALA A 240 -4.73 -25.67 15.68
N PRO A 241 -3.40 -25.81 15.77
CA PRO A 241 -2.59 -26.33 14.68
C PRO A 241 -2.83 -27.83 14.51
N GLY A 242 -2.46 -28.36 13.34
CA GLY A 242 -2.55 -29.77 13.03
C GLY A 242 -1.56 -30.18 11.94
N PHE A 243 -1.56 -31.46 11.59
CA PHE A 243 -0.82 -31.97 10.46
C PHE A 243 -1.49 -33.24 9.92
N ILE A 244 -2.17 -33.11 8.79
CA ILE A 244 -2.84 -34.22 8.10
C ILE A 244 -2.31 -34.26 6.67
N PRO A 245 -1.49 -35.26 6.31
CA PRO A 245 -1.00 -35.38 4.94
C PRO A 245 -2.11 -35.85 4.00
N ASN A 246 -2.13 -35.28 2.81
CA ASN A 246 -3.01 -35.65 1.69
C ASN A 246 -4.51 -35.78 2.04
N PRO A 247 -5.10 -34.81 2.78
CA PRO A 247 -6.48 -34.92 3.22
C PRO A 247 -7.45 -34.91 2.02
N GLY A 248 -8.37 -35.88 1.98
CA GLY A 248 -9.39 -35.96 0.93
C GLY A 248 -8.85 -36.12 -0.49
N GLY A 249 -7.62 -36.63 -0.67
CA GLY A 249 -6.96 -36.76 -1.98
C GLY A 249 -6.25 -35.51 -2.47
N SER A 250 -6.12 -34.50 -1.61
CA SER A 250 -5.24 -33.34 -1.86
C SER A 250 -3.78 -33.76 -1.87
N GLN A 251 -2.92 -33.03 -2.58
CA GLN A 251 -1.48 -33.30 -2.60
C GLN A 251 -0.72 -32.70 -1.44
N GLY A 252 -1.25 -31.64 -0.83
CA GLY A 252 -0.63 -30.94 0.28
C GLY A 252 -1.00 -31.49 1.65
N HIS A 253 -0.67 -30.71 2.67
CA HIS A 253 -0.92 -31.02 4.07
C HIS A 253 -1.93 -30.03 4.66
N LEU A 254 -2.93 -30.52 5.38
CA LEU A 254 -3.79 -29.67 6.19
C LEU A 254 -3.12 -29.45 7.55
N CYS A 255 -2.75 -28.22 7.83
CA CYS A 255 -2.00 -27.82 9.02
C CYS A 255 -2.88 -27.28 10.15
N LEU A 256 -4.17 -27.45 10.03
CA LEU A 256 -5.19 -27.06 11.00
C LEU A 256 -5.86 -28.28 11.63
N SER A 257 -6.36 -28.15 12.87
CA SER A 257 -7.12 -29.19 13.54
C SER A 257 -8.31 -28.61 14.33
N GLY A 258 -9.15 -29.49 14.91
CA GLY A 258 -10.30 -29.09 15.71
C GLY A 258 -11.43 -28.47 14.88
N ALA A 259 -11.97 -27.37 15.35
CA ALA A 259 -13.10 -26.68 14.70
C ALA A 259 -12.61 -25.75 13.59
N ILE A 260 -12.43 -26.30 12.39
CA ILE A 260 -11.91 -25.56 11.23
C ILE A 260 -13.02 -24.72 10.61
N GLY A 261 -12.83 -23.40 10.60
CA GLY A 261 -13.63 -22.43 9.88
C GLY A 261 -13.24 -22.33 8.41
N ARG A 262 -14.18 -21.91 7.57
CA ARG A 262 -14.00 -21.71 6.13
C ARG A 262 -14.52 -20.36 5.70
N HIS A 263 -13.70 -19.57 5.02
CA HIS A 263 -14.11 -18.27 4.46
C HIS A 263 -14.91 -18.45 3.15
N ASN A 264 -16.01 -19.19 3.22
CA ASN A 264 -16.81 -19.58 2.06
C ASN A 264 -17.42 -18.39 1.31
N ALA A 265 -17.71 -17.30 2.01
CA ALA A 265 -18.23 -16.07 1.39
C ALA A 265 -17.18 -15.33 0.56
N GLN A 266 -15.90 -15.67 0.73
CA GLN A 266 -14.76 -15.03 0.09
C GLN A 266 -13.98 -16.01 -0.82
N ILE A 267 -14.65 -17.08 -1.29
CA ILE A 267 -14.05 -17.95 -2.30
C ILE A 267 -13.82 -17.13 -3.57
N GLY A 268 -12.62 -17.20 -4.11
CA GLY A 268 -12.24 -16.44 -5.30
C GLY A 268 -11.28 -17.18 -6.22
N MET A 269 -10.88 -16.51 -7.28
CA MET A 269 -9.91 -17.03 -8.25
C MET A 269 -8.54 -16.40 -7.97
N VAL A 270 -7.52 -17.22 -8.06
CA VAL A 270 -6.11 -16.79 -8.06
C VAL A 270 -5.88 -15.88 -9.26
N ASP A 271 -5.27 -14.73 -9.04
CA ASP A 271 -4.99 -13.75 -10.07
C ASP A 271 -3.88 -14.20 -11.07
N PRO A 272 -3.61 -13.46 -12.15
CA PRO A 272 -2.55 -13.81 -13.10
C PRO A 272 -1.13 -13.79 -12.50
N ALA A 273 -0.91 -13.10 -11.39
CA ALA A 273 0.37 -13.07 -10.68
C ALA A 273 0.54 -14.28 -9.73
N GLY A 274 -0.46 -15.14 -9.60
CA GLY A 274 -0.44 -16.28 -8.69
C GLY A 274 -0.80 -15.93 -7.26
N VAL A 275 -1.54 -14.84 -7.04
CA VAL A 275 -1.91 -14.32 -5.71
C VAL A 275 -3.40 -14.44 -5.48
N PHE A 276 -3.77 -14.76 -4.24
CA PHE A 276 -5.15 -14.71 -3.74
C PHE A 276 -5.15 -14.09 -2.33
N ALA A 277 -5.91 -13.03 -2.13
CA ALA A 277 -5.98 -12.30 -0.87
C ALA A 277 -7.41 -12.04 -0.42
N ILE A 278 -7.63 -11.93 0.89
CA ILE A 278 -8.89 -11.50 1.51
C ILE A 278 -8.65 -10.62 2.72
N SER A 279 -9.53 -9.66 2.97
CA SER A 279 -9.62 -8.99 4.27
C SER A 279 -10.44 -9.85 5.24
N VAL A 280 -9.95 -10.04 6.46
CA VAL A 280 -10.57 -10.89 7.49
C VAL A 280 -11.31 -10.01 8.50
N ASP A 281 -12.58 -10.29 8.71
CA ASP A 281 -13.33 -9.69 9.80
C ASP A 281 -13.09 -10.47 11.11
N LEU A 282 -12.20 -9.95 11.95
CA LEU A 282 -11.85 -10.55 13.25
C LEU A 282 -12.99 -10.52 14.26
N THR A 283 -14.01 -9.69 14.03
CA THR A 283 -15.23 -9.69 14.88
C THR A 283 -16.21 -10.79 14.52
N ASN A 284 -15.99 -11.47 13.38
CA ASN A 284 -16.93 -12.43 12.80
C ASN A 284 -16.23 -13.61 12.11
N LEU A 285 -15.19 -14.17 12.73
CA LEU A 285 -14.38 -15.24 12.17
C LEU A 285 -15.19 -16.55 12.05
N PRO A 286 -15.24 -17.20 10.87
CA PRO A 286 -16.07 -18.37 10.66
C PRO A 286 -15.62 -19.59 11.48
N ARG A 287 -16.59 -20.37 11.99
CA ARG A 287 -16.42 -21.69 12.61
C ARG A 287 -17.56 -22.63 12.19
N PRO A 288 -17.41 -23.94 12.36
CA PRO A 288 -18.46 -24.90 11.97
C PRO A 288 -19.79 -24.70 12.72
N THR A 289 -19.76 -24.16 13.94
CA THR A 289 -20.92 -23.98 14.81
C THR A 289 -21.39 -22.53 14.95
N GLY A 290 -21.01 -21.67 14.04
CA GLY A 290 -21.29 -20.22 14.07
C GLY A 290 -20.00 -19.41 14.13
N ASN A 291 -20.10 -18.08 13.89
CA ASN A 291 -18.94 -17.21 13.86
C ASN A 291 -18.57 -16.74 15.28
N VAL A 292 -17.30 -16.38 15.48
CA VAL A 292 -16.76 -15.88 16.75
C VAL A 292 -15.94 -14.64 16.55
N SER A 293 -15.81 -13.81 17.57
CA SER A 293 -14.86 -12.70 17.59
C SER A 293 -13.53 -13.21 18.13
N VAL A 294 -12.45 -12.74 17.54
CA VAL A 294 -11.08 -12.94 18.03
C VAL A 294 -10.84 -12.01 19.22
N LEU A 295 -10.25 -12.53 20.29
CA LEU A 295 -9.96 -11.78 21.50
C LEU A 295 -8.44 -11.63 21.69
N ALA A 296 -8.04 -10.57 22.42
CA ALA A 296 -6.66 -10.40 22.84
C ALA A 296 -6.18 -11.60 23.68
N GLY A 297 -4.96 -12.07 23.41
CA GLY A 297 -4.37 -13.25 24.03
C GLY A 297 -4.68 -14.56 23.31
N GLU A 298 -5.55 -14.57 22.30
CA GLU A 298 -5.84 -15.77 21.52
C GLU A 298 -4.81 -15.98 20.40
N THR A 299 -4.46 -17.24 20.15
CA THR A 299 -3.68 -17.65 18.98
C THR A 299 -4.60 -18.30 17.95
N TRP A 300 -4.54 -17.82 16.73
CA TRP A 300 -5.28 -18.37 15.61
C TRP A 300 -4.34 -18.83 14.50
N PHE A 301 -4.75 -19.87 13.79
CA PHE A 301 -4.00 -20.53 12.74
C PHE A 301 -4.78 -20.41 11.44
N PHE A 302 -4.10 -20.03 10.36
CA PHE A 302 -4.69 -19.81 9.04
C PHE A 302 -3.95 -20.62 7.99
N GLN A 303 -4.66 -21.00 6.93
CA GLN A 303 -4.09 -21.73 5.79
C GLN A 303 -4.97 -21.49 4.54
N CYS A 304 -4.37 -21.47 3.36
CA CYS A 304 -5.11 -21.42 2.10
C CYS A 304 -5.20 -22.80 1.47
N TRP A 305 -6.42 -23.19 1.08
CA TRP A 305 -6.70 -24.33 0.20
C TRP A 305 -6.96 -23.81 -1.20
N TYR A 306 -6.44 -24.50 -2.23
CA TYR A 306 -6.65 -24.13 -3.61
C TYR A 306 -6.77 -25.34 -4.54
N ARG A 307 -7.48 -25.18 -5.67
CA ARG A 307 -7.54 -26.13 -6.75
C ARG A 307 -6.19 -26.18 -7.47
N ASP A 308 -5.83 -27.38 -7.91
CA ASP A 308 -4.59 -27.62 -8.66
C ASP A 308 -4.82 -28.65 -9.78
N THR A 309 -3.81 -28.79 -10.66
CA THR A 309 -3.78 -29.79 -11.73
C THR A 309 -2.36 -30.37 -11.83
N ASN A 310 -2.06 -31.42 -11.04
CA ASN A 310 -0.71 -31.98 -10.93
C ASN A 310 -0.73 -33.50 -10.65
N PRO A 311 -0.55 -34.40 -11.64
CA PRO A 311 -0.74 -34.19 -13.09
C PRO A 311 -2.21 -34.16 -13.52
N GLY A 312 -3.14 -34.59 -12.66
CA GLY A 312 -4.59 -34.56 -12.87
C GLY A 312 -5.25 -33.53 -11.97
N THR A 313 -6.58 -33.40 -12.09
CA THR A 313 -7.39 -32.50 -11.24
C THR A 313 -7.24 -32.89 -9.77
N THR A 314 -6.75 -31.98 -8.95
CA THR A 314 -6.50 -32.19 -7.53
C THR A 314 -6.70 -30.86 -6.76
N SER A 315 -6.20 -30.82 -5.54
CA SER A 315 -6.09 -29.61 -4.72
C SER A 315 -4.78 -29.64 -3.93
N ASN A 316 -4.41 -28.50 -3.39
CA ASN A 316 -3.21 -28.38 -2.58
C ASN A 316 -3.44 -27.36 -1.45
N PHE A 317 -2.47 -27.18 -0.59
CA PHE A 317 -2.47 -26.26 0.54
C PHE A 317 -1.17 -25.46 0.57
N THR A 318 -1.22 -24.25 1.11
CA THR A 318 -0.04 -23.47 1.50
C THR A 318 0.61 -24.03 2.76
N ASN A 319 1.71 -23.45 3.22
CA ASN A 319 2.12 -23.52 4.63
C ASN A 319 1.02 -22.95 5.53
N GLY A 320 1.15 -23.10 6.84
CA GLY A 320 0.28 -22.47 7.83
C GLY A 320 0.85 -21.13 8.31
N LEU A 321 -0.03 -20.25 8.76
CA LEU A 321 0.30 -19.00 9.43
C LEU A 321 -0.30 -18.98 10.83
N GLU A 322 0.52 -18.76 11.86
CA GLU A 322 0.12 -18.62 13.26
C GLU A 322 0.14 -17.16 13.66
N ILE A 323 -0.95 -16.64 14.24
CA ILE A 323 -1.05 -15.26 14.72
C ILE A 323 -1.48 -15.27 16.19
N LEU A 324 -0.65 -14.69 17.07
CA LEU A 324 -1.03 -14.34 18.44
C LEU A 324 -1.63 -12.93 18.42
N PHE A 325 -2.92 -12.80 18.69
CA PHE A 325 -3.59 -11.51 18.77
C PHE A 325 -3.42 -10.85 20.14
N GLN A 326 -3.34 -9.50 20.12
CA GLN A 326 -3.17 -8.65 21.30
C GLN A 326 -4.40 -7.78 21.54
#